data_03ea6bf86f812f1e2cff7a17ef3061c3
#
_entry.id   03ea6bf86f812f1e2cff7a17ef3061c3
#
_cell.length_a   1.000
_cell.length_b   1.000
_cell.length_c   1.000
_cell.angle_alpha   90.00
_cell.angle_beta   90.00
_cell.angle_gamma   90.00
#
_symmetry.space_group_name_H-M   'P 1'
#
loop_
_entity.id
_entity.type
_entity.pdbx_description
1 polymer ?
#
loop_
_entity_poly.entity_id
_entity_poly.type
_entity_poly.pdbx_seq_one_letter_code
_entity_poly.pdbx_strand_id
1 'polypeptide(L)'
;MRKEERYKGVLNWFNEHVPVAETELHYDNPYQLLIAVILSAQCTDKRVNMITPALFRDFPTPEVMAASTSEVIFEHIRSVSYPNNKSKHLVGMAKMLMSDFDGVVPSDIDELQKLPGVGRKTANVIASVVYNKPAMAVDTHVFRVANRIGLTNNSKTPLETEKELVKHIPEEQIPIAHHWLILHGRYTCIARKPKCEECGLKPWCKYFLSPKKT
;
A
#
# COMPACT_ATOMS: atom_id res chain seq x y z
N MET A 1 -14.69 20.01 16.99
CA MET A 1 -13.96 18.77 17.41
C MET A 1 -12.48 18.99 17.22
N ARG A 2 -11.68 18.74 18.27
CA ARG A 2 -10.22 18.82 18.22
C ARG A 2 -9.65 17.64 17.42
N LYS A 3 -8.45 17.81 16.89
CA LYS A 3 -7.79 16.79 16.04
C LYS A 3 -7.54 15.49 16.79
N GLU A 4 -7.05 15.59 18.03
CA GLU A 4 -6.78 14.44 18.91
C GLU A 4 -8.04 13.61 19.19
N GLU A 5 -9.19 14.25 19.46
CA GLU A 5 -10.46 13.58 19.68
C GLU A 5 -10.88 12.80 18.41
N ARG A 6 -10.62 13.39 17.24
CA ARG A 6 -10.93 12.76 15.96
C ARG A 6 -10.07 11.52 15.74
N TYR A 7 -8.75 11.61 15.95
CA TYR A 7 -7.87 10.45 15.85
C TYR A 7 -8.30 9.34 16.80
N LYS A 8 -8.50 9.66 18.09
CA LYS A 8 -8.94 8.69 19.10
C LYS A 8 -10.24 8.00 18.69
N GLY A 9 -11.25 8.76 18.27
CA GLY A 9 -12.53 8.19 17.86
C GLY A 9 -12.43 7.31 16.62
N VAL A 10 -11.68 7.74 15.61
CA VAL A 10 -11.48 6.98 14.36
C VAL A 10 -10.70 5.69 14.60
N LEU A 11 -9.60 5.74 15.35
CA LEU A 11 -8.79 4.56 15.64
C LEU A 11 -9.53 3.56 16.52
N ASN A 12 -10.25 4.02 17.56
CA ASN A 12 -11.06 3.15 18.38
C ASN A 12 -12.16 2.45 17.56
N TRP A 13 -12.84 3.18 16.70
CA TRP A 13 -13.86 2.60 15.85
C TRP A 13 -13.30 1.49 14.95
N PHE A 14 -12.15 1.72 14.31
CA PHE A 14 -11.50 0.69 13.50
C PHE A 14 -11.05 -0.52 14.32
N ASN A 15 -10.47 -0.30 15.49
CA ASN A 15 -10.08 -1.39 16.40
C ASN A 15 -11.26 -2.29 16.79
N GLU A 16 -12.42 -1.70 17.04
CA GLU A 16 -13.62 -2.42 17.45
C GLU A 16 -14.33 -3.13 16.29
N HIS A 17 -14.38 -2.50 15.10
CA HIS A 17 -15.22 -2.98 13.99
C HIS A 17 -14.43 -3.65 12.85
N VAL A 18 -13.13 -3.41 12.78
CA VAL A 18 -12.22 -3.96 11.74
C VAL A 18 -10.91 -4.41 12.40
N PRO A 19 -10.96 -5.31 13.40
CA PRO A 19 -9.75 -5.71 14.15
C PRO A 19 -8.70 -6.43 13.28
N VAL A 20 -9.12 -6.96 12.14
CA VAL A 20 -8.22 -7.57 11.15
C VAL A 20 -8.35 -6.81 9.84
N ALA A 21 -7.23 -6.26 9.37
CA ALA A 21 -7.15 -5.56 8.09
C ALA A 21 -5.78 -5.86 7.46
N GLU A 22 -5.80 -6.43 6.27
CA GLU A 22 -4.61 -6.92 5.58
C GLU A 22 -4.63 -6.52 4.10
N THR A 23 -3.52 -6.74 3.43
CA THR A 23 -3.45 -6.57 1.97
C THR A 23 -4.33 -7.60 1.26
N GLU A 24 -4.92 -7.20 0.14
CA GLU A 24 -5.69 -8.10 -0.73
C GLU A 24 -4.80 -8.81 -1.78
N LEU A 25 -3.49 -8.52 -1.80
CA LEU A 25 -2.52 -9.22 -2.65
C LEU A 25 -2.20 -10.61 -2.06
N HIS A 26 -2.11 -11.63 -2.93
CA HIS A 26 -1.74 -12.99 -2.54
C HIS A 26 -0.23 -13.19 -2.65
N TYR A 27 0.38 -13.69 -1.58
CA TYR A 27 1.82 -13.97 -1.50
C TYR A 27 2.12 -14.94 -0.35
N ASP A 28 3.22 -15.67 -0.46
CA ASP A 28 3.67 -16.65 0.57
C ASP A 28 4.93 -16.16 1.31
N ASN A 29 5.67 -15.21 0.72
CA ASN A 29 6.94 -14.73 1.27
C ASN A 29 7.23 -13.27 0.88
N PRO A 30 8.21 -12.60 1.50
CA PRO A 30 8.56 -11.20 1.23
C PRO A 30 8.90 -10.89 -0.23
N TYR A 31 9.58 -11.79 -0.93
CA TYR A 31 9.94 -11.64 -2.34
C TYR A 31 8.69 -11.60 -3.23
N GLN A 32 7.75 -12.51 -3.01
CA GLN A 32 6.48 -12.52 -3.73
C GLN A 32 5.66 -11.28 -3.47
N LEU A 33 5.60 -10.80 -2.21
CA LEU A 33 4.92 -9.55 -1.92
C LEU A 33 5.56 -8.35 -2.63
N LEU A 34 6.88 -8.27 -2.64
CA LEU A 34 7.60 -7.20 -3.34
C LEU A 34 7.23 -7.16 -4.83
N ILE A 35 7.23 -8.31 -5.50
CA ILE A 35 6.79 -8.45 -6.89
C ILE A 35 5.34 -7.99 -7.04
N ALA A 36 4.43 -8.51 -6.21
CA ALA A 36 3.01 -8.19 -6.29
C ALA A 36 2.74 -6.68 -6.11
N VAL A 37 3.45 -6.02 -5.19
CA VAL A 37 3.33 -4.57 -4.98
C VAL A 37 3.90 -3.76 -6.15
N ILE A 38 5.03 -4.17 -6.74
CA ILE A 38 5.54 -3.53 -7.98
C ILE A 38 4.53 -3.68 -9.11
N LEU A 39 3.93 -4.85 -9.26
CA LEU A 39 2.93 -5.11 -10.29
C LEU A 39 1.62 -4.34 -10.05
N SER A 40 1.24 -4.07 -8.80
CA SER A 40 0.01 -3.35 -8.45
C SER A 40 0.03 -1.85 -8.80
N ALA A 41 1.18 -1.29 -9.14
CA ALA A 41 1.28 0.10 -9.58
C ALA A 41 0.39 0.34 -10.81
N GLN A 42 -0.66 1.18 -10.65
CA GLN A 42 -1.69 1.45 -11.67
C GLN A 42 -2.38 0.19 -12.23
N CYS A 43 -2.46 -0.86 -11.42
CA CYS A 43 -3.14 -2.12 -11.74
C CYS A 43 -3.99 -2.56 -10.56
N THR A 44 -5.10 -3.26 -10.81
CA THR A 44 -5.94 -3.77 -9.72
C THR A 44 -5.31 -5.00 -9.06
N ASP A 45 -5.48 -5.14 -7.74
CA ASP A 45 -5.00 -6.32 -7.01
C ASP A 45 -5.60 -7.61 -7.59
N LYS A 46 -6.86 -7.58 -8.02
CA LYS A 46 -7.50 -8.71 -8.72
C LYS A 46 -6.71 -9.16 -9.94
N ARG A 47 -6.25 -8.21 -10.78
CA ARG A 47 -5.45 -8.53 -11.97
C ARG A 47 -4.08 -9.08 -11.58
N VAL A 48 -3.43 -8.51 -10.58
CA VAL A 48 -2.15 -9.00 -10.07
C VAL A 48 -2.30 -10.43 -9.56
N ASN A 49 -3.29 -10.69 -8.71
CA ASN A 49 -3.57 -12.03 -8.16
C ASN A 49 -3.92 -13.09 -9.23
N MET A 50 -4.41 -12.69 -10.40
CA MET A 50 -4.65 -13.61 -11.52
C MET A 50 -3.39 -14.08 -12.21
N ILE A 51 -2.35 -13.26 -12.25
CA ILE A 51 -1.12 -13.55 -13.02
C ILE A 51 0.03 -14.07 -12.15
N THR A 52 0.07 -13.67 -10.87
CA THR A 52 1.18 -14.01 -9.97
C THR A 52 1.34 -15.50 -9.68
N PRO A 53 0.30 -16.36 -9.64
CA PRO A 53 0.49 -17.80 -9.42
C PRO A 53 1.39 -18.47 -10.48
N ALA A 54 1.21 -18.13 -11.76
CA ALA A 54 2.08 -18.65 -12.82
C ALA A 54 3.49 -18.07 -12.73
N LEU A 55 3.58 -16.75 -12.47
CA LEU A 55 4.87 -16.08 -12.31
C LEU A 55 5.68 -16.65 -11.13
N PHE A 56 5.05 -16.88 -9.98
CA PHE A 56 5.73 -17.41 -8.79
C PHE A 56 6.12 -18.88 -8.93
N ARG A 57 5.35 -19.69 -9.66
CA ARG A 57 5.70 -21.05 -9.98
C ARG A 57 6.96 -21.13 -10.85
N ASP A 58 7.05 -20.26 -11.86
CA ASP A 58 8.14 -20.30 -12.85
C ASP A 58 9.38 -19.52 -12.37
N PHE A 59 9.20 -18.55 -11.46
CA PHE A 59 10.25 -17.72 -10.84
C PHE A 59 10.12 -17.69 -9.31
N PRO A 60 10.31 -18.83 -8.61
CA PRO A 60 10.04 -18.95 -7.18
C PRO A 60 11.00 -18.19 -6.28
N THR A 61 12.20 -17.87 -6.77
CA THR A 61 13.25 -17.21 -6.00
C THR A 61 13.91 -16.05 -6.76
N PRO A 62 14.59 -15.12 -6.05
CA PRO A 62 15.33 -14.04 -6.70
C PRO A 62 16.40 -14.54 -7.68
N GLU A 63 17.08 -15.67 -7.38
CA GLU A 63 18.10 -16.23 -8.27
C GLU A 63 17.51 -16.61 -9.63
N VAL A 64 16.39 -17.31 -9.64
CA VAL A 64 15.73 -17.75 -10.87
C VAL A 64 15.27 -16.57 -11.70
N MET A 65 14.69 -15.54 -11.05
CA MET A 65 14.29 -14.31 -11.71
C MET A 65 15.48 -13.51 -12.25
N ALA A 66 16.58 -13.42 -11.49
CA ALA A 66 17.80 -12.70 -11.87
C ALA A 66 18.51 -13.35 -13.08
N ALA A 67 18.42 -14.67 -13.22
CA ALA A 67 18.94 -15.42 -14.35
C ALA A 67 18.09 -15.31 -15.62
N SER A 68 16.87 -14.76 -15.52
CA SER A 68 15.95 -14.58 -16.64
C SER A 68 16.18 -13.27 -17.39
N THR A 69 15.41 -13.06 -18.45
CA THR A 69 15.40 -11.82 -19.23
C THR A 69 14.07 -11.06 -19.08
N SER A 70 14.10 -9.77 -19.37
CA SER A 70 12.88 -8.95 -19.33
C SER A 70 11.81 -9.41 -20.32
N GLU A 71 12.21 -9.99 -21.44
CA GLU A 71 11.31 -10.51 -22.49
C GLU A 71 10.53 -11.72 -21.98
N VAL A 72 11.20 -12.64 -21.28
CA VAL A 72 10.57 -13.81 -20.68
C VAL A 72 9.60 -13.41 -19.57
N ILE A 73 9.99 -12.50 -18.69
CA ILE A 73 9.13 -11.97 -17.64
C ILE A 73 7.93 -11.22 -18.24
N PHE A 74 8.14 -10.46 -19.33
CA PHE A 74 7.07 -9.74 -20.02
C PHE A 74 5.91 -10.67 -20.43
N GLU A 75 6.19 -11.84 -20.95
CA GLU A 75 5.15 -12.81 -21.37
C GLU A 75 4.22 -13.18 -20.20
N HIS A 76 4.76 -13.30 -18.99
CA HIS A 76 3.96 -13.60 -17.78
C HIS A 76 3.10 -12.42 -17.32
N ILE A 77 3.56 -11.19 -17.55
CA ILE A 77 2.92 -9.97 -16.99
C ILE A 77 2.30 -9.06 -18.05
N ARG A 78 2.21 -9.46 -19.32
CA ARG A 78 1.76 -8.62 -20.44
C ARG A 78 0.38 -7.98 -20.25
N SER A 79 -0.45 -8.53 -19.36
CA SER A 79 -1.81 -8.04 -19.10
C SER A 79 -1.90 -7.00 -17.98
N VAL A 80 -0.79 -6.66 -17.31
CA VAL A 80 -0.76 -5.55 -16.33
C VAL A 80 -0.42 -4.22 -17.01
N SER A 81 -0.65 -3.11 -16.32
CA SER A 81 -0.26 -1.78 -16.82
C SER A 81 1.27 -1.67 -16.92
N TYR A 82 1.77 -1.10 -18.01
CA TYR A 82 3.20 -0.84 -18.25
C TYR A 82 4.12 -2.08 -18.14
N PRO A 83 3.77 -3.19 -18.83
CA PRO A 83 4.47 -4.46 -18.64
C PRO A 83 5.95 -4.42 -19.05
N ASN A 84 6.31 -3.63 -20.08
CA ASN A 84 7.71 -3.47 -20.52
C ASN A 84 8.62 -2.90 -19.42
N ASN A 85 8.16 -1.86 -18.71
CA ASN A 85 8.94 -1.27 -17.63
C ASN A 85 8.97 -2.19 -16.40
N LYS A 86 7.82 -2.81 -16.08
CA LYS A 86 7.72 -3.71 -14.94
C LYS A 86 8.57 -4.96 -15.12
N SER A 87 8.62 -5.56 -16.31
CA SER A 87 9.49 -6.72 -16.55
C SER A 87 10.98 -6.39 -16.34
N LYS A 88 11.43 -5.22 -16.85
CA LYS A 88 12.79 -4.74 -16.60
C LYS A 88 13.05 -4.49 -15.10
N HIS A 89 12.08 -3.89 -14.40
CA HIS A 89 12.19 -3.65 -12.97
C HIS A 89 12.27 -4.94 -12.17
N LEU A 90 11.45 -5.97 -12.48
CA LEU A 90 11.49 -7.25 -11.77
C LEU A 90 12.82 -7.96 -11.92
N VAL A 91 13.37 -8.03 -13.15
CA VAL A 91 14.69 -8.63 -13.38
C VAL A 91 15.79 -7.82 -12.70
N GLY A 92 15.76 -6.49 -12.82
CA GLY A 92 16.74 -5.60 -12.17
C GLY A 92 16.69 -5.67 -10.65
N MET A 93 15.49 -5.70 -10.08
CA MET A 93 15.25 -5.88 -8.65
C MET A 93 15.82 -7.22 -8.15
N ALA A 94 15.54 -8.31 -8.86
CA ALA A 94 16.06 -9.63 -8.51
C ALA A 94 17.58 -9.69 -8.57
N LYS A 95 18.21 -9.11 -9.61
CA LYS A 95 19.67 -9.00 -9.72
C LYS A 95 20.28 -8.23 -8.54
N MET A 96 19.68 -7.10 -8.17
CA MET A 96 20.16 -6.29 -7.04
C MET A 96 19.95 -7.01 -5.70
N LEU A 97 18.84 -7.74 -5.51
CA LEU A 97 18.66 -8.58 -4.33
C LEU A 97 19.79 -9.59 -4.20
N MET A 98 20.21 -10.24 -5.30
CA MET A 98 21.29 -11.21 -5.29
C MET A 98 22.68 -10.59 -5.07
N SER A 99 22.98 -9.43 -5.67
CA SER A 99 24.30 -8.80 -5.57
C SER A 99 24.53 -8.04 -4.27
N ASP A 100 23.50 -7.37 -3.73
CA ASP A 100 23.65 -6.38 -2.67
C ASP A 100 22.98 -6.81 -1.35
N PHE A 101 22.10 -7.83 -1.39
CA PHE A 101 21.25 -8.23 -0.27
C PHE A 101 21.17 -9.74 -0.05
N ASP A 102 22.10 -10.53 -0.59
CA ASP A 102 22.15 -11.99 -0.44
C ASP A 102 20.83 -12.72 -0.76
N GLY A 103 20.06 -12.19 -1.71
CA GLY A 103 18.75 -12.72 -2.09
C GLY A 103 17.60 -12.39 -1.12
N VAL A 104 17.85 -11.60 -0.07
CA VAL A 104 16.88 -11.25 0.96
C VAL A 104 16.28 -9.87 0.69
N VAL A 105 14.98 -9.72 0.85
CA VAL A 105 14.33 -8.41 0.76
C VAL A 105 14.75 -7.56 1.97
N PRO A 106 15.36 -6.38 1.78
CA PRO A 106 15.79 -5.56 2.90
C PRO A 106 14.61 -5.00 3.70
N SER A 107 14.82 -4.75 4.99
CA SER A 107 13.81 -4.18 5.88
C SER A 107 13.90 -2.66 6.00
N ASP A 108 15.00 -2.07 5.59
CA ASP A 108 15.21 -0.62 5.63
C ASP A 108 14.53 0.08 4.44
N ILE A 109 13.85 1.19 4.72
CA ILE A 109 13.08 1.91 3.70
C ILE A 109 13.98 2.54 2.64
N ASP A 110 15.14 3.03 3.02
CA ASP A 110 16.08 3.66 2.08
C ASP A 110 16.77 2.60 1.21
N GLU A 111 17.06 1.42 1.78
CA GLU A 111 17.55 0.26 1.01
C GLU A 111 16.49 -0.27 0.04
N LEU A 112 15.25 -0.42 0.50
CA LEU A 112 14.13 -0.81 -0.37
C LEU A 112 13.98 0.13 -1.57
N GLN A 113 14.15 1.43 -1.37
CA GLN A 113 14.02 2.43 -2.44
C GLN A 113 15.17 2.38 -3.47
N LYS A 114 16.28 1.70 -3.19
CA LYS A 114 17.34 1.45 -4.19
C LYS A 114 16.94 0.40 -5.21
N LEU A 115 16.02 -0.49 -4.85
CA LEU A 115 15.57 -1.58 -5.73
C LEU A 115 14.81 -1.04 -6.95
N PRO A 116 15.11 -1.49 -8.18
CA PRO A 116 14.38 -1.13 -9.37
C PRO A 116 12.87 -1.34 -9.25
N GLY A 117 12.09 -0.31 -9.57
CA GLY A 117 10.62 -0.35 -9.48
C GLY A 117 10.05 -0.08 -8.07
N VAL A 118 10.89 0.16 -7.08
CA VAL A 118 10.49 0.43 -5.70
C VAL A 118 10.59 1.92 -5.39
N GLY A 119 9.47 2.60 -5.38
CA GLY A 119 9.36 3.97 -4.86
C GLY A 119 8.99 3.99 -3.37
N ARG A 120 8.94 5.20 -2.78
CA ARG A 120 8.62 5.40 -1.36
C ARG A 120 7.36 4.66 -0.91
N LYS A 121 6.28 4.73 -1.70
CA LYS A 121 5.03 4.02 -1.37
C LYS A 121 5.25 2.50 -1.27
N THR A 122 5.92 1.91 -2.25
CA THR A 122 6.22 0.47 -2.27
C THR A 122 7.11 0.07 -1.09
N ALA A 123 8.15 0.85 -0.81
CA ALA A 123 9.04 0.63 0.32
C ALA A 123 8.27 0.65 1.65
N ASN A 124 7.38 1.63 1.86
CA ASN A 124 6.55 1.71 3.06
C ASN A 124 5.60 0.50 3.18
N VAL A 125 5.01 0.01 2.07
CA VAL A 125 4.17 -1.20 2.10
C VAL A 125 4.99 -2.41 2.56
N ILE A 126 6.16 -2.63 1.98
CA ILE A 126 7.02 -3.77 2.34
C ILE A 126 7.49 -3.67 3.79
N ALA A 127 7.98 -2.50 4.21
CA ALA A 127 8.43 -2.28 5.59
C ALA A 127 7.30 -2.52 6.62
N SER A 128 6.09 -2.07 6.30
CA SER A 128 4.91 -2.24 7.16
C SER A 128 4.41 -3.67 7.18
N VAL A 129 4.15 -4.27 6.02
CA VAL A 129 3.47 -5.58 5.91
C VAL A 129 4.38 -6.74 6.27
N VAL A 130 5.64 -6.71 5.82
CA VAL A 130 6.59 -7.81 6.06
C VAL A 130 7.26 -7.70 7.41
N TYR A 131 7.67 -6.46 7.77
CA TYR A 131 8.54 -6.23 8.92
C TYR A 131 7.85 -5.53 10.09
N ASN A 132 6.54 -5.31 9.98
CA ASN A 132 5.72 -4.63 10.98
C ASN A 132 6.31 -3.28 11.45
N LYS A 133 7.01 -2.58 10.55
CA LYS A 133 7.58 -1.26 10.84
C LYS A 133 6.49 -0.19 10.79
N PRO A 134 6.62 0.89 11.57
CA PRO A 134 5.65 2.00 11.59
C PRO A 134 5.77 2.86 10.31
N ALA A 135 5.51 2.26 9.16
CA ALA A 135 5.59 2.88 7.85
C ALA A 135 4.18 3.04 7.23
N MET A 136 3.80 4.27 6.94
CA MET A 136 2.49 4.62 6.38
C MET A 136 2.61 4.81 4.87
N ALA A 137 2.15 3.83 4.08
CA ALA A 137 2.08 3.99 2.65
C ALA A 137 0.85 4.80 2.24
N VAL A 138 1.05 5.97 1.64
CA VAL A 138 -0.05 6.85 1.22
C VAL A 138 -0.30 6.69 -0.27
N ASP A 139 -1.40 6.01 -0.60
CA ASP A 139 -1.96 5.94 -1.94
C ASP A 139 -3.10 6.94 -2.12
N THR A 140 -3.78 6.90 -3.27
CA THR A 140 -4.94 7.78 -3.55
C THR A 140 -6.11 7.54 -2.61
N HIS A 141 -6.28 6.33 -2.05
CA HIS A 141 -7.33 6.02 -1.08
C HIS A 141 -7.00 6.61 0.28
N VAL A 142 -5.82 6.32 0.82
CA VAL A 142 -5.34 6.87 2.10
C VAL A 142 -5.33 8.40 2.06
N PHE A 143 -4.78 9.00 1.00
CA PHE A 143 -4.76 10.45 0.81
C PHE A 143 -6.16 11.07 0.87
N ARG A 144 -7.10 10.51 0.11
CA ARG A 144 -8.48 11.00 0.08
C ARG A 144 -9.19 10.82 1.41
N VAL A 145 -9.09 9.64 2.01
CA VAL A 145 -9.77 9.29 3.27
C VAL A 145 -9.26 10.16 4.41
N ALA A 146 -7.94 10.27 4.57
CA ALA A 146 -7.32 11.09 5.61
C ALA A 146 -7.76 12.56 5.52
N ASN A 147 -7.78 13.15 4.32
CA ASN A 147 -8.25 14.51 4.10
C ASN A 147 -9.76 14.67 4.37
N ARG A 148 -10.60 13.73 3.89
CA ARG A 148 -12.06 13.80 4.10
C ARG A 148 -12.46 13.65 5.55
N ILE A 149 -11.89 12.68 6.26
CA ILE A 149 -12.15 12.51 7.69
C ILE A 149 -11.64 13.74 8.46
N GLY A 150 -10.56 14.38 7.98
CA GLY A 150 -9.90 15.50 8.64
C GLY A 150 -8.81 15.05 9.60
N LEU A 151 -8.17 13.90 9.32
CA LEU A 151 -6.96 13.45 9.99
C LEU A 151 -5.77 14.32 9.61
N THR A 152 -5.80 14.93 8.43
CA THR A 152 -4.79 15.89 7.96
C THR A 152 -5.34 17.30 7.88
N ASN A 153 -4.45 18.29 7.87
CA ASN A 153 -4.79 19.71 7.73
C ASN A 153 -4.87 20.12 6.24
N ASN A 154 -5.67 19.39 5.44
CA ASN A 154 -5.76 19.58 3.99
C ASN A 154 -4.41 19.41 3.30
N SER A 155 -3.67 18.37 3.66
CA SER A 155 -2.39 18.04 3.02
C SER A 155 -2.53 18.00 1.51
N LYS A 156 -1.51 18.51 0.80
CA LYS A 156 -1.52 18.64 -0.66
C LYS A 156 -0.78 17.52 -1.36
N THR A 157 0.07 16.82 -0.62
CA THR A 157 0.90 15.74 -1.16
C THR A 157 0.77 14.46 -0.33
N PRO A 158 1.03 13.29 -0.92
CA PRO A 158 1.12 12.03 -0.17
C PRO A 158 2.14 12.08 0.97
N LEU A 159 3.30 12.74 0.76
CA LEU A 159 4.33 12.86 1.79
C LEU A 159 3.89 13.71 2.99
N GLU A 160 3.17 14.81 2.76
CA GLU A 160 2.58 15.59 3.86
C GLU A 160 1.56 14.77 4.64
N THR A 161 0.71 14.01 3.92
CA THR A 161 -0.27 13.11 4.54
C THR A 161 0.41 12.04 5.38
N GLU A 162 1.45 11.39 4.85
CA GLU A 162 2.26 10.40 5.56
C GLU A 162 2.81 10.97 6.87
N LYS A 163 3.48 12.12 6.81
CA LYS A 163 4.07 12.77 7.98
C LYS A 163 3.03 13.13 9.06
N GLU A 164 1.86 13.61 8.64
CA GLU A 164 0.79 13.94 9.58
C GLU A 164 0.17 12.68 10.21
N LEU A 165 -0.05 11.62 9.44
CA LEU A 165 -0.60 10.36 9.96
C LEU A 165 0.37 9.70 10.95
N VAL A 166 1.63 9.55 10.58
CA VAL A 166 2.67 8.96 11.45
C VAL A 166 2.86 9.74 12.75
N LYS A 167 2.72 11.06 12.71
CA LYS A 167 2.83 11.90 13.92
C LYS A 167 1.72 11.66 14.95
N HIS A 168 0.53 11.23 14.54
CA HIS A 168 -0.65 11.19 15.40
C HIS A 168 -1.20 9.78 15.64
N ILE A 169 -0.79 8.79 14.86
CA ILE A 169 -1.17 7.39 15.06
C ILE A 169 -0.09 6.74 15.92
N PRO A 170 -0.45 5.99 16.99
CA PRO A 170 0.51 5.20 17.74
C PRO A 170 1.35 4.28 16.84
N GLU A 171 2.64 4.18 17.08
CA GLU A 171 3.58 3.44 16.20
C GLU A 171 3.12 2.01 15.96
N GLU A 172 2.67 1.32 17.00
CA GLU A 172 2.19 -0.06 16.95
C GLU A 172 0.91 -0.23 16.12
N GLN A 173 0.16 0.86 15.87
CA GLN A 173 -1.07 0.84 15.08
C GLN A 173 -0.86 1.28 13.63
N ILE A 174 0.29 1.86 13.28
CA ILE A 174 0.54 2.37 11.93
C ILE A 174 0.39 1.28 10.87
N PRO A 175 0.93 0.05 11.03
CA PRO A 175 0.78 -1.00 10.04
C PRO A 175 -0.68 -1.36 9.74
N ILE A 176 -1.50 -1.56 10.77
CA ILE A 176 -2.91 -1.88 10.57
C ILE A 176 -3.72 -0.66 10.11
N ALA A 177 -3.41 0.55 10.59
CA ALA A 177 -4.09 1.77 10.20
C ALA A 177 -3.93 2.09 8.70
N HIS A 178 -2.80 1.72 8.11
CA HIS A 178 -2.60 1.77 6.67
C HIS A 178 -3.68 0.98 5.92
N HIS A 179 -3.93 -0.27 6.34
CA HIS A 179 -4.95 -1.13 5.73
C HIS A 179 -6.37 -0.63 6.00
N TRP A 180 -6.68 -0.17 7.22
CA TRP A 180 -7.98 0.45 7.53
C TRP A 180 -8.32 1.58 6.56
N LEU A 181 -7.38 2.49 6.35
CA LEU A 181 -7.61 3.65 5.48
C LEU A 181 -7.75 3.26 4.00
N ILE A 182 -6.97 2.29 3.52
CA ILE A 182 -7.09 1.77 2.15
C ILE A 182 -8.45 1.10 1.96
N LEU A 183 -8.79 0.11 2.78
CA LEU A 183 -10.02 -0.66 2.65
C LEU A 183 -11.26 0.23 2.82
N HIS A 184 -11.24 1.14 3.79
CA HIS A 184 -12.29 2.13 3.94
C HIS A 184 -12.45 3.02 2.70
N GLY A 185 -11.33 3.40 2.08
CA GLY A 185 -11.33 4.17 0.84
C GLY A 185 -11.82 3.39 -0.37
N ARG A 186 -11.59 2.08 -0.43
CA ARG A 186 -12.06 1.20 -1.50
C ARG A 186 -13.55 0.93 -1.43
N TYR A 187 -14.08 0.68 -0.24
CA TYR A 187 -15.41 0.07 -0.09
C TYR A 187 -16.47 1.02 0.49
N THR A 188 -16.08 2.01 1.30
CA THR A 188 -17.01 2.93 1.97
C THR A 188 -16.82 4.38 1.51
N CYS A 189 -15.64 4.96 1.74
CA CYS A 189 -15.33 6.34 1.37
C CYS A 189 -14.83 6.45 -0.07
N ILE A 190 -15.56 5.88 -1.02
CA ILE A 190 -15.22 5.86 -2.45
C ILE A 190 -15.12 7.26 -3.04
N ALA A 191 -14.41 7.41 -4.17
CA ALA A 191 -14.10 8.72 -4.75
C ALA A 191 -15.37 9.49 -5.17
N ARG A 192 -16.27 8.82 -5.89
CA ARG A 192 -17.55 9.38 -6.33
C ARG A 192 -18.67 8.75 -5.50
N LYS A 193 -19.58 9.58 -4.95
CA LYS A 193 -20.74 9.15 -4.14
C LYS A 193 -20.34 8.24 -2.96
N PRO A 194 -19.52 8.72 -1.99
CA PRO A 194 -19.16 7.93 -0.82
C PRO A 194 -20.40 7.51 -0.04
N LYS A 195 -20.36 6.30 0.54
CA LYS A 195 -21.47 5.71 1.31
C LYS A 195 -21.55 6.30 2.72
N CYS A 196 -21.73 7.63 2.81
CA CYS A 196 -21.66 8.34 4.08
C CYS A 196 -22.72 7.89 5.07
N GLU A 197 -23.94 7.55 4.61
CA GLU A 197 -25.04 7.17 5.49
C GLU A 197 -24.80 5.84 6.22
N GLU A 198 -24.03 4.92 5.59
CA GLU A 198 -23.65 3.64 6.15
C GLU A 198 -22.31 3.68 6.90
N CYS A 199 -21.61 4.83 6.87
CA CYS A 199 -20.27 4.95 7.39
C CYS A 199 -20.25 5.12 8.91
N GLY A 200 -19.60 4.20 9.64
CA GLY A 200 -19.48 4.29 11.10
C GLY A 200 -18.60 5.45 11.60
N LEU A 201 -17.83 6.07 10.71
CA LEU A 201 -16.95 7.20 11.07
C LEU A 201 -17.67 8.56 11.04
N LYS A 202 -18.98 8.60 10.76
CA LYS A 202 -19.77 9.86 10.71
C LYS A 202 -19.51 10.82 11.86
N PRO A 203 -19.49 10.37 13.14
CA PRO A 203 -19.32 11.26 14.28
C PRO A 203 -18.02 12.06 14.27
N TRP A 204 -16.99 11.55 13.63
CA TRP A 204 -15.65 12.17 13.59
C TRP A 204 -15.28 12.73 12.20
N CYS A 205 -16.11 12.50 11.19
CA CYS A 205 -15.75 12.82 9.79
C CYS A 205 -16.03 14.30 9.47
N LYS A 206 -14.94 15.07 9.20
CA LYS A 206 -15.06 16.49 8.83
C LYS A 206 -15.91 16.69 7.57
N TYR A 207 -15.75 15.82 6.55
CA TYR A 207 -16.49 15.90 5.30
C TYR A 207 -18.00 15.72 5.51
N PHE A 208 -18.40 14.79 6.38
CA PHE A 208 -19.81 14.53 6.69
C PHE A 208 -20.43 15.65 7.53
N LEU A 209 -19.67 16.14 8.52
CA LEU A 209 -20.13 17.18 9.46
C LEU A 209 -20.06 18.60 8.86
N SER A 210 -19.38 18.79 7.73
CA SER A 210 -19.33 20.09 7.04
C SER A 210 -20.67 20.38 6.36
N PRO A 211 -21.17 21.63 6.40
CA PRO A 211 -22.36 22.01 5.65
C PRO A 211 -22.20 21.65 4.17
N LYS A 212 -23.14 20.91 3.61
CA LYS A 212 -23.18 20.67 2.16
C LYS A 212 -23.30 22.03 1.48
N LYS A 213 -22.31 22.42 0.67
CA LYS A 213 -22.50 23.56 -0.23
C LYS A 213 -23.61 23.16 -1.20
N THR A 214 -24.78 23.75 -1.02
CA THR A 214 -25.88 23.74 -1.98
C THR A 214 -25.44 24.42 -3.26
#